data_716611492c7e8341ef451b3203778282
#
_entry.id   716611492c7e8341ef451b3203778282
#
_cell.length_a   1.000
_cell.length_b   1.000
_cell.length_c   1.000
_cell.angle_alpha   90.00
_cell.angle_beta   90.00
_cell.angle_gamma   90.00
#
_symmetry.space_group_name_H-M   'P 1'
#
loop_
_entity.id
_entity.type
_entity.pdbx_description
1 polymer ?
#
loop_
_entity_poly.entity_id
_entity_poly.type
_entity_poly.pdbx_seq_one_letter_code
_entity_poly.pdbx_strand_id
1 'polypeptide(L)'
;MAEAARRQGITPAAVAQQVRALERELNATLVARAGRTVTPTPAGHRLLERARELLNEIGALQTLVREDLVTGELRLGAINSALHTMLPKILGKFARAHPDVTVFIRSGLSQELVEAVRQDQIDAAICLHPEFALPKSMAWTQLRQEPLVVLVPAALAKKNPIELLKHEPFIRYDRALGGGKQADRYLRQHHISPKERFELSSLLAIAM
;
A
#
# COMPACT_ATOMS: atom_id res chain seq x y z
N MET A 1 -13.14 12.72 15.18
CA MET A 1 -14.58 12.63 15.50
C MET A 1 -15.47 12.85 14.28
N ALA A 2 -15.42 13.99 13.58
CA ALA A 2 -16.29 14.25 12.41
C ALA A 2 -16.15 13.23 11.27
N GLU A 3 -14.92 12.78 10.98
CA GLU A 3 -14.68 11.74 9.96
C GLU A 3 -15.25 10.38 10.36
N ALA A 4 -15.05 9.97 11.61
CA ALA A 4 -15.65 8.74 12.13
C ALA A 4 -17.18 8.78 12.08
N ALA A 5 -17.75 9.93 12.40
CA ALA A 5 -19.20 10.13 12.34
C ALA A 5 -19.75 9.97 10.92
N ARG A 6 -19.07 10.56 9.93
CA ARG A 6 -19.43 10.38 8.49
C ARG A 6 -19.37 8.92 8.06
N ARG A 7 -18.30 8.21 8.42
CA ARG A 7 -18.13 6.79 8.06
C ARG A 7 -19.19 5.88 8.66
N GLN A 8 -19.66 6.19 9.87
CA GLN A 8 -20.66 5.38 10.58
C GLN A 8 -22.10 5.87 10.38
N GLY A 9 -22.33 6.95 9.63
CA GLY A 9 -23.67 7.50 9.42
C GLY A 9 -24.32 8.05 10.69
N ILE A 10 -23.52 8.48 11.70
CA ILE A 10 -23.99 9.03 12.98
C ILE A 10 -23.46 10.44 13.22
N THR A 11 -23.94 11.11 14.27
CA THR A 11 -23.49 12.46 14.59
C THR A 11 -22.13 12.47 15.31
N PRO A 12 -21.32 13.55 15.17
CA PRO A 12 -20.08 13.70 15.94
C PRO A 12 -20.28 13.65 17.45
N ALA A 13 -21.45 14.10 17.94
CA ALA A 13 -21.83 14.03 19.34
C ALA A 13 -22.03 12.57 19.80
N ALA A 14 -22.68 11.74 18.97
CA ALA A 14 -22.85 10.31 19.24
C ALA A 14 -21.50 9.58 19.32
N VAL A 15 -20.57 9.85 18.39
CA VAL A 15 -19.21 9.30 18.46
C VAL A 15 -18.52 9.70 19.77
N ALA A 16 -18.60 10.99 20.13
CA ALA A 16 -17.99 11.46 21.37
C ALA A 16 -18.62 10.82 22.62
N GLN A 17 -19.91 10.52 22.59
CA GLN A 17 -20.61 9.84 23.67
C GLN A 17 -20.18 8.38 23.79
N GLN A 18 -20.05 7.66 22.67
CA GLN A 18 -19.54 6.28 22.64
C GLN A 18 -18.11 6.18 23.19
N VAL A 19 -17.23 7.10 22.76
CA VAL A 19 -15.86 7.16 23.29
C VAL A 19 -15.86 7.40 24.79
N ARG A 20 -16.63 8.36 25.30
CA ARG A 20 -16.74 8.60 26.75
C ARG A 20 -17.34 7.41 27.52
N ALA A 21 -18.26 6.66 26.93
CA ALA A 21 -18.78 5.44 27.52
C ALA A 21 -17.67 4.40 27.69
N LEU A 22 -16.90 4.16 26.65
CA LEU A 22 -15.77 3.24 26.64
C LEU A 22 -14.67 3.68 27.65
N GLU A 23 -14.36 4.97 27.72
CA GLU A 23 -13.42 5.52 28.72
C GLU A 23 -13.86 5.24 30.16
N ARG A 24 -15.18 5.34 30.44
CA ARG A 24 -15.73 5.02 31.75
C ARG A 24 -15.66 3.54 32.07
N GLU A 25 -16.00 2.67 31.11
CA GLU A 25 -15.93 1.22 31.28
C GLU A 25 -14.50 0.73 31.54
N LEU A 26 -13.53 1.31 30.80
CA LEU A 26 -12.12 0.95 30.94
C LEU A 26 -11.40 1.73 32.06
N ASN A 27 -12.07 2.68 32.71
CA ASN A 27 -11.50 3.59 33.67
C ASN A 27 -10.19 4.24 33.21
N ALA A 28 -10.16 4.66 31.93
CA ALA A 28 -8.97 5.21 31.30
C ALA A 28 -9.34 6.29 30.27
N THR A 29 -8.58 7.38 30.21
CA THR A 29 -8.72 8.39 29.16
C THR A 29 -8.06 7.89 27.90
N LEU A 30 -8.84 7.69 26.83
CA LEU A 30 -8.38 7.14 25.56
C LEU A 30 -8.02 8.21 24.54
N VAL A 31 -8.65 9.39 24.64
CA VAL A 31 -8.43 10.51 23.73
C VAL A 31 -8.17 11.80 24.47
N ALA A 32 -7.27 12.63 23.93
CA ALA A 32 -6.97 13.95 24.46
C ALA A 32 -7.18 15.02 23.37
N ARG A 33 -7.50 16.25 23.78
CA ARG A 33 -7.58 17.39 22.88
C ARG A 33 -6.18 17.90 22.54
N ALA A 34 -5.88 18.04 21.25
CA ALA A 34 -4.69 18.67 20.71
C ALA A 34 -5.14 19.86 19.82
N GLY A 35 -5.34 21.02 20.44
CA GLY A 35 -5.92 22.20 19.79
C GLY A 35 -7.35 21.95 19.30
N ARG A 36 -7.56 22.02 17.98
CA ARG A 36 -8.87 21.77 17.32
C ARG A 36 -9.11 20.29 16.96
N THR A 37 -8.12 19.45 17.20
CA THR A 37 -8.19 18.01 16.90
C THR A 37 -8.23 17.17 18.18
N VAL A 38 -8.52 15.88 18.02
CA VAL A 38 -8.48 14.88 19.07
C VAL A 38 -7.49 13.81 18.66
N THR A 39 -6.57 13.48 19.55
CA THR A 39 -5.55 12.45 19.35
C THR A 39 -5.66 11.35 20.40
N PRO A 40 -5.30 10.10 20.08
CA PRO A 40 -5.22 9.05 21.09
C PRO A 40 -4.18 9.37 22.18
N THR A 41 -4.49 9.02 23.42
CA THR A 41 -3.52 8.97 24.52
C THR A 41 -2.63 7.72 24.39
N PRO A 42 -1.55 7.55 25.20
CA PRO A 42 -0.81 6.30 25.26
C PRO A 42 -1.70 5.08 25.58
N ALA A 43 -2.73 5.24 26.44
CA ALA A 43 -3.72 4.20 26.69
C ALA A 43 -4.59 3.94 25.46
N GLY A 44 -4.99 5.00 24.76
CA GLY A 44 -5.74 4.91 23.51
C GLY A 44 -4.98 4.18 22.41
N HIS A 45 -3.67 4.42 22.26
CA HIS A 45 -2.84 3.70 21.29
C HIS A 45 -2.78 2.20 21.60
N ARG A 46 -2.50 1.82 22.86
CA ARG A 46 -2.49 0.40 23.28
C ARG A 46 -3.83 -0.30 23.03
N LEU A 47 -4.92 0.40 23.34
CA LEU A 47 -6.26 -0.14 23.10
C LEU A 47 -6.53 -0.31 21.61
N LEU A 48 -6.19 0.68 20.77
CA LEU A 48 -6.38 0.61 19.31
C LEU A 48 -5.66 -0.58 18.69
N GLU A 49 -4.42 -0.86 19.11
CA GLU A 49 -3.66 -2.02 18.62
C GLU A 49 -4.40 -3.32 18.92
N ARG A 50 -4.81 -3.51 20.19
CA ARG A 50 -5.46 -4.76 20.61
C ARG A 50 -6.91 -4.88 20.12
N ALA A 51 -7.66 -3.79 20.08
CA ALA A 51 -9.04 -3.79 19.60
C ALA A 51 -9.12 -4.16 18.11
N ARG A 52 -8.14 -3.74 17.30
CA ARG A 52 -8.08 -4.13 15.88
C ARG A 52 -7.88 -5.63 15.72
N GLU A 53 -6.96 -6.24 16.47
CA GLU A 53 -6.75 -7.68 16.44
C GLU A 53 -8.04 -8.43 16.77
N LEU A 54 -8.74 -8.03 17.85
CA LEU A 54 -9.99 -8.64 18.26
C LEU A 54 -11.11 -8.47 17.22
N LEU A 55 -11.22 -7.30 16.61
CA LEU A 55 -12.22 -7.06 15.56
C LEU A 55 -11.93 -7.91 14.31
N ASN A 56 -10.66 -8.11 13.95
CA ASN A 56 -10.27 -9.00 12.87
C ASN A 56 -10.58 -10.47 13.20
N GLU A 57 -10.33 -10.91 14.45
CA GLU A 57 -10.72 -12.25 14.92
C GLU A 57 -12.25 -12.46 14.85
N ILE A 58 -13.04 -11.47 15.27
CA ILE A 58 -14.51 -11.52 15.17
C ILE A 58 -14.93 -11.59 13.69
N GLY A 59 -14.32 -10.80 12.82
CA GLY A 59 -14.56 -10.88 11.37
C GLY A 59 -14.25 -12.27 10.78
N ALA A 60 -13.14 -12.87 11.20
CA ALA A 60 -12.78 -14.23 10.81
C ALA A 60 -13.78 -15.27 11.31
N LEU A 61 -14.28 -15.15 12.55
CA LEU A 61 -15.34 -16.02 13.10
C LEU A 61 -16.64 -15.89 12.32
N GLN A 62 -17.03 -14.66 11.93
CA GLN A 62 -18.23 -14.44 11.12
C GLN A 62 -18.11 -15.10 9.75
N THR A 63 -16.91 -15.09 9.15
CA THR A 63 -16.62 -15.75 7.87
C THR A 63 -16.67 -17.29 8.02
N LEU A 64 -16.16 -17.83 9.13
CA LEU A 64 -16.23 -19.29 9.42
C LEU A 64 -17.67 -19.82 9.56
N VAL A 65 -18.57 -19.01 10.12
CA VAL A 65 -19.98 -19.39 10.30
C VAL A 65 -20.80 -19.23 9.03
N ARG A 66 -20.35 -18.40 8.09
CA ARG A 66 -21.00 -18.13 6.80
C ARG A 66 -20.20 -18.80 5.67
N GLU A 67 -20.29 -20.12 5.56
CA GLU A 67 -19.54 -20.92 4.58
C GLU A 67 -19.72 -20.50 3.12
N ASP A 68 -20.72 -19.65 2.77
CA ASP A 68 -21.07 -19.36 1.37
C ASP A 68 -21.07 -17.89 0.96
N LEU A 69 -20.80 -16.91 1.83
CA LEU A 69 -20.89 -15.49 1.47
C LEU A 69 -19.61 -14.73 1.83
N VAL A 70 -18.69 -14.61 0.89
CA VAL A 70 -17.59 -13.65 0.96
C VAL A 70 -18.18 -12.25 0.71
N THR A 71 -18.44 -11.50 1.78
CA THR A 71 -19.02 -10.15 1.75
C THR A 71 -18.13 -9.18 2.51
N GLY A 72 -18.26 -7.90 2.25
CA GLY A 72 -17.60 -6.86 3.02
C GLY A 72 -16.72 -5.94 2.18
N GLU A 73 -15.75 -5.30 2.83
CA GLU A 73 -14.85 -4.30 2.25
C GLU A 73 -13.41 -4.82 2.27
N LEU A 74 -12.74 -4.77 1.12
CA LEU A 74 -11.31 -5.01 0.98
C LEU A 74 -10.60 -3.71 0.64
N ARG A 75 -9.71 -3.25 1.52
CA ARG A 75 -8.86 -2.08 1.31
C ARG A 75 -7.48 -2.53 0.83
N LEU A 76 -7.25 -2.43 -0.47
CA LEU A 76 -6.04 -2.90 -1.13
C LEU A 76 -5.12 -1.73 -1.47
N GLY A 77 -3.86 -1.78 -1.03
CA GLY A 77 -2.81 -0.89 -1.51
C GLY A 77 -2.14 -1.46 -2.76
N ALA A 78 -1.77 -0.61 -3.72
CA ALA A 78 -1.00 -1.08 -4.88
C ALA A 78 -0.05 0.00 -5.41
N ILE A 79 1.15 -0.43 -5.82
CA ILE A 79 2.06 0.44 -6.56
C ILE A 79 1.53 0.66 -7.99
N ASN A 80 1.91 1.78 -8.61
CA ASN A 80 1.41 2.17 -9.93
C ASN A 80 1.62 1.10 -11.01
N SER A 81 2.76 0.39 -11.00
CA SER A 81 3.01 -0.69 -11.96
C SER A 81 1.99 -1.82 -11.82
N ALA A 82 1.61 -2.22 -10.62
CA ALA A 82 0.59 -3.23 -10.39
C ALA A 82 -0.81 -2.74 -10.81
N LEU A 83 -1.13 -1.47 -10.51
CA LEU A 83 -2.40 -0.83 -10.90
C LEU A 83 -2.62 -0.84 -12.41
N HIS A 84 -1.57 -0.60 -13.19
CA HIS A 84 -1.70 -0.50 -14.65
C HIS A 84 -1.57 -1.83 -15.38
N THR A 85 -0.89 -2.83 -14.81
CA THR A 85 -0.57 -4.07 -15.54
C THR A 85 -1.43 -5.27 -15.12
N MET A 86 -1.53 -5.57 -13.83
CA MET A 86 -2.15 -6.81 -13.36
C MET A 86 -3.54 -6.62 -12.76
N LEU A 87 -3.74 -5.58 -11.96
CA LEU A 87 -4.99 -5.39 -11.21
C LEU A 87 -6.23 -5.27 -12.09
N PRO A 88 -6.26 -4.55 -13.24
CA PRO A 88 -7.49 -4.42 -14.03
C PRO A 88 -8.09 -5.76 -14.45
N LYS A 89 -7.24 -6.72 -14.85
CA LYS A 89 -7.67 -8.06 -15.26
C LYS A 89 -8.15 -8.90 -14.07
N ILE A 90 -7.48 -8.78 -12.93
CA ILE A 90 -7.80 -9.53 -11.70
C ILE A 90 -9.11 -9.02 -11.11
N LEU A 91 -9.26 -7.71 -10.98
CA LEU A 91 -10.45 -7.07 -10.40
C LEU A 91 -11.71 -7.39 -11.18
N GLY A 92 -11.64 -7.42 -12.52
CA GLY A 92 -12.79 -7.79 -13.34
C GLY A 92 -13.24 -9.25 -13.14
N LYS A 93 -12.31 -10.18 -12.85
CA LYS A 93 -12.65 -11.56 -12.49
C LYS A 93 -13.16 -11.65 -11.05
N PHE A 94 -12.51 -10.95 -10.13
CA PHE A 94 -12.85 -10.94 -8.72
C PHE A 94 -14.27 -10.39 -8.49
N ALA A 95 -14.61 -9.25 -9.08
CA ALA A 95 -15.93 -8.65 -8.95
C ALA A 95 -17.07 -9.56 -9.46
N ARG A 96 -16.81 -10.38 -10.48
CA ARG A 96 -17.79 -11.38 -10.94
C ARG A 96 -17.93 -12.56 -10.01
N ALA A 97 -16.84 -12.98 -9.38
CA ALA A 97 -16.84 -14.11 -8.45
C ALA A 97 -17.37 -13.73 -7.05
N HIS A 98 -17.19 -12.46 -6.66
CA HIS A 98 -17.54 -11.96 -5.33
C HIS A 98 -18.30 -10.63 -5.46
N PRO A 99 -19.57 -10.65 -5.92
CA PRO A 99 -20.36 -9.45 -6.17
C PRO A 99 -20.66 -8.62 -4.91
N ASP A 100 -20.67 -9.27 -3.75
CA ASP A 100 -20.98 -8.66 -2.45
C ASP A 100 -19.73 -8.10 -1.73
N VAL A 101 -18.56 -8.12 -2.39
CA VAL A 101 -17.31 -7.52 -1.87
C VAL A 101 -17.05 -6.19 -2.53
N THR A 102 -16.96 -5.13 -1.74
CA THR A 102 -16.48 -3.82 -2.20
C THR A 102 -14.96 -3.74 -2.07
N VAL A 103 -14.27 -3.36 -3.15
CA VAL A 103 -12.82 -3.21 -3.15
C VAL A 103 -12.44 -1.75 -3.27
N PHE A 104 -11.74 -1.21 -2.27
CA PHE A 104 -11.12 0.11 -2.30
C PHE A 104 -9.64 -0.02 -2.60
N ILE A 105 -9.15 0.73 -3.58
CA ILE A 105 -7.75 0.67 -3.98
C ILE A 105 -7.08 2.01 -3.71
N ARG A 106 -5.99 1.96 -2.93
CA ARG A 106 -5.10 3.09 -2.67
C ARG A 106 -3.79 2.90 -3.43
N SER A 107 -3.42 3.87 -4.26
CA SER A 107 -2.06 3.93 -4.81
C SER A 107 -1.08 4.52 -3.81
N GLY A 108 0.18 4.09 -3.88
CA GLY A 108 1.24 4.62 -3.02
C GLY A 108 2.60 4.02 -3.33
N LEU A 109 3.62 4.50 -2.63
CA LEU A 109 4.96 3.93 -2.68
C LEU A 109 5.03 2.67 -1.83
N SER A 110 5.91 1.72 -2.17
CA SER A 110 6.03 0.45 -1.44
C SER A 110 6.17 0.62 0.07
N GLN A 111 7.00 1.58 0.52
CA GLN A 111 7.19 1.84 1.95
C GLN A 111 5.93 2.39 2.63
N GLU A 112 5.23 3.31 1.98
CA GLU A 112 3.96 3.88 2.48
C GLU A 112 2.87 2.81 2.58
N LEU A 113 2.81 1.91 1.59
CA LEU A 113 1.83 0.83 1.56
C LEU A 113 2.10 -0.22 2.64
N VAL A 114 3.36 -0.61 2.85
CA VAL A 114 3.76 -1.51 3.93
C VAL A 114 3.43 -0.90 5.29
N GLU A 115 3.70 0.39 5.48
CA GLU A 115 3.35 1.10 6.70
C GLU A 115 1.83 1.21 6.89
N ALA A 116 1.08 1.42 5.81
CA ALA A 116 -0.38 1.47 5.86
C ALA A 116 -1.00 0.10 6.24
N VAL A 117 -0.40 -1.02 5.80
CA VAL A 117 -0.79 -2.37 6.29
C VAL A 117 -0.44 -2.52 7.76
N ARG A 118 0.76 -2.12 8.18
CA ARG A 118 1.19 -2.18 9.58
C ARG A 118 0.27 -1.39 10.52
N GLN A 119 -0.31 -0.29 10.02
CA GLN A 119 -1.25 0.56 10.76
C GLN A 119 -2.72 0.18 10.56
N ASP A 120 -3.02 -0.95 9.92
CA ASP A 120 -4.37 -1.41 9.56
C ASP A 120 -5.22 -0.37 8.81
N GLN A 121 -4.56 0.54 8.09
CA GLN A 121 -5.24 1.49 7.20
C GLN A 121 -5.72 0.81 5.92
N ILE A 122 -5.03 -0.25 5.50
CA ILE A 122 -5.37 -1.14 4.40
C ILE A 122 -5.15 -2.59 4.83
N ASP A 123 -5.87 -3.52 4.22
CA ASP A 123 -5.87 -4.93 4.61
C ASP A 123 -4.72 -5.71 3.95
N ALA A 124 -4.34 -5.31 2.74
CA ALA A 124 -3.24 -5.90 2.00
C ALA A 124 -2.58 -4.89 1.06
N ALA A 125 -1.36 -5.17 0.61
CA ALA A 125 -0.68 -4.35 -0.37
C ALA A 125 0.05 -5.19 -1.43
N ILE A 126 -0.03 -4.74 -2.69
CA ILE A 126 0.81 -5.25 -3.79
C ILE A 126 1.93 -4.24 -4.01
N CYS A 127 3.14 -4.61 -3.63
CA CYS A 127 4.30 -3.72 -3.66
C CYS A 127 5.61 -4.49 -3.88
N LEU A 128 6.72 -3.79 -4.00
CA LEU A 128 8.03 -4.43 -4.00
C LEU A 128 8.38 -4.94 -2.61
N HIS A 129 9.10 -6.05 -2.55
CA HIS A 129 9.56 -6.61 -1.27
C HIS A 129 10.36 -5.56 -0.51
N PRO A 130 10.02 -5.29 0.76
CA PRO A 130 10.79 -4.37 1.60
C PRO A 130 12.19 -4.93 1.87
N GLU A 131 13.18 -4.04 2.01
CA GLU A 131 14.57 -4.42 2.32
C GLU A 131 14.81 -4.71 3.82
N PHE A 132 13.76 -4.67 4.63
CA PHE A 132 13.80 -4.94 6.07
C PHE A 132 12.95 -6.17 6.42
N ALA A 133 13.25 -6.77 7.58
CA ALA A 133 12.47 -7.89 8.09
C ALA A 133 11.06 -7.47 8.46
N LEU A 134 10.05 -8.18 7.95
CA LEU A 134 8.66 -7.92 8.28
C LEU A 134 8.35 -8.35 9.73
N PRO A 135 7.49 -7.61 10.44
CA PRO A 135 6.94 -8.04 11.71
C PRO A 135 6.23 -9.39 11.59
N LYS A 136 6.17 -10.16 12.68
CA LYS A 136 5.48 -11.47 12.71
C LYS A 136 3.97 -11.38 12.41
N SER A 137 3.37 -10.21 12.59
CA SER A 137 1.97 -9.91 12.27
C SER A 137 1.70 -9.73 10.77
N MET A 138 2.74 -9.71 9.94
CA MET A 138 2.63 -9.52 8.50
C MET A 138 3.15 -10.76 7.77
N ALA A 139 2.43 -11.15 6.71
CA ALA A 139 2.87 -12.19 5.79
C ALA A 139 3.29 -11.59 4.46
N TRP A 140 4.22 -12.23 3.77
CA TRP A 140 4.64 -11.87 2.43
C TRP A 140 4.49 -13.06 1.49
N THR A 141 3.89 -12.80 0.33
CA THR A 141 3.79 -13.80 -0.75
C THR A 141 4.31 -13.19 -2.04
N GLN A 142 5.28 -13.84 -2.67
CA GLN A 142 5.79 -13.42 -3.96
C GLN A 142 4.77 -13.75 -5.05
N LEU A 143 4.22 -12.74 -5.71
CA LEU A 143 3.28 -12.90 -6.82
C LEU A 143 4.00 -13.15 -8.15
N ARG A 144 5.09 -12.40 -8.39
CA ARG A 144 5.92 -12.55 -9.59
C ARG A 144 7.31 -11.97 -9.36
N GLN A 145 8.22 -12.28 -10.29
CA GLN A 145 9.55 -11.67 -10.38
C GLN A 145 9.62 -10.85 -11.66
N GLU A 146 10.12 -9.63 -11.55
CA GLU A 146 10.27 -8.71 -12.68
C GLU A 146 11.74 -8.39 -12.89
N PRO A 147 12.32 -8.70 -14.07
CA PRO A 147 13.69 -8.34 -14.38
C PRO A 147 13.80 -6.83 -14.65
N LEU A 148 14.97 -6.26 -14.38
CA LEU A 148 15.32 -4.95 -14.90
C LEU A 148 15.50 -5.04 -16.43
N VAL A 149 14.93 -4.07 -17.13
CA VAL A 149 15.03 -3.98 -18.59
C VAL A 149 15.46 -2.57 -19.00
N VAL A 150 16.08 -2.46 -20.15
CA VAL A 150 16.41 -1.17 -20.79
C VAL A 150 15.37 -0.92 -21.88
N LEU A 151 14.58 0.14 -21.71
CA LEU A 151 13.65 0.58 -22.76
C LEU A 151 14.41 1.43 -23.76
N VAL A 152 14.21 1.12 -25.04
CA VAL A 152 14.87 1.83 -26.14
C VAL A 152 13.91 2.02 -27.32
N PRO A 153 14.11 3.06 -28.15
CA PRO A 153 13.41 3.17 -29.40
C PRO A 153 13.63 1.94 -30.29
N ALA A 154 12.64 1.57 -31.09
CA ALA A 154 12.68 0.37 -31.94
C ALA A 154 13.93 0.29 -32.84
N ALA A 155 14.43 1.43 -33.34
CA ALA A 155 15.66 1.52 -34.16
C ALA A 155 16.91 1.05 -33.38
N LEU A 156 16.92 1.09 -32.05
CA LEU A 156 18.05 0.70 -31.21
C LEU A 156 17.89 -0.70 -30.60
N ALA A 157 16.76 -1.38 -30.80
CA ALA A 157 16.40 -2.63 -30.13
C ALA A 157 17.39 -3.80 -30.36
N LYS A 158 18.18 -3.76 -31.44
CA LYS A 158 19.17 -4.78 -31.74
C LYS A 158 20.57 -4.48 -31.20
N LYS A 159 20.79 -3.29 -30.64
CA LYS A 159 22.08 -2.89 -30.09
C LYS A 159 22.29 -3.46 -28.68
N ASN A 160 23.54 -3.57 -28.25
CA ASN A 160 23.89 -4.02 -26.92
C ASN A 160 23.36 -3.01 -25.85
N PRO A 161 22.54 -3.43 -24.90
CA PRO A 161 21.95 -2.51 -23.92
C PRO A 161 23.00 -1.83 -23.03
N ILE A 162 24.10 -2.48 -22.71
CA ILE A 162 25.17 -1.88 -21.90
C ILE A 162 25.86 -0.74 -22.64
N GLU A 163 26.12 -0.92 -23.94
CA GLU A 163 26.70 0.14 -24.76
C GLU A 163 25.74 1.31 -24.95
N LEU A 164 24.43 1.04 -25.06
CA LEU A 164 23.43 2.09 -25.11
C LEU A 164 23.42 2.90 -23.82
N LEU A 165 23.46 2.23 -22.66
CA LEU A 165 23.49 2.90 -21.35
C LEU A 165 24.72 3.79 -21.16
N LYS A 166 25.87 3.47 -21.78
CA LYS A 166 27.08 4.28 -21.70
C LYS A 166 27.10 5.48 -22.64
N HIS A 167 26.50 5.34 -23.83
CA HIS A 167 26.71 6.28 -24.90
C HIS A 167 25.49 7.12 -25.29
N GLU A 168 24.29 6.57 -25.16
CA GLU A 168 23.05 7.28 -25.52
C GLU A 168 22.52 8.15 -24.38
N PRO A 169 21.75 9.20 -24.68
CA PRO A 169 21.04 9.97 -23.67
C PRO A 169 20.10 9.09 -22.85
N PHE A 170 20.13 9.23 -21.52
CA PHE A 170 19.41 8.36 -20.61
C PHE A 170 18.33 9.11 -19.84
N ILE A 171 17.14 8.51 -19.80
CA ILE A 171 16.05 8.92 -18.92
C ILE A 171 16.08 8.02 -17.68
N ARG A 172 16.38 8.60 -16.56
CA ARG A 172 16.48 7.88 -15.29
C ARG A 172 15.09 7.68 -14.67
N TYR A 173 14.82 6.48 -14.19
CA TYR A 173 13.72 6.27 -13.27
C TYR A 173 14.13 6.77 -11.87
N ASP A 174 13.27 7.55 -11.24
CA ASP A 174 13.50 8.25 -9.98
C ASP A 174 14.12 7.34 -8.90
N ARG A 175 15.31 7.72 -8.42
CA ARG A 175 16.11 6.99 -7.42
C ARG A 175 15.45 6.89 -6.05
N ALA A 176 14.47 7.74 -5.73
CA ALA A 176 13.71 7.64 -4.49
C ALA A 176 12.74 6.46 -4.51
N LEU A 177 12.34 5.99 -5.69
CA LEU A 177 11.41 4.88 -5.87
C LEU A 177 12.11 3.52 -5.81
N GLY A 178 11.41 2.49 -5.35
CA GLY A 178 12.00 1.15 -5.17
C GLY A 178 12.62 0.58 -6.46
N GLY A 179 11.95 0.68 -7.60
CA GLY A 179 12.50 0.26 -8.90
C GLY A 179 13.70 1.09 -9.35
N GLY A 180 13.65 2.40 -9.11
CA GLY A 180 14.77 3.30 -9.41
C GLY A 180 16.00 3.01 -8.54
N LYS A 181 15.81 2.71 -7.24
CA LYS A 181 16.90 2.26 -6.35
C LYS A 181 17.55 0.98 -6.87
N GLN A 182 16.75 0.01 -7.33
CA GLN A 182 17.27 -1.25 -7.88
C GLN A 182 18.06 -1.00 -9.17
N ALA A 183 17.54 -0.16 -10.06
CA ALA A 183 18.24 0.23 -11.30
C ALA A 183 19.55 0.97 -10.99
N ASP A 184 19.55 1.91 -10.05
CA ASP A 184 20.75 2.64 -9.63
C ASP A 184 21.80 1.70 -9.02
N ARG A 185 21.39 0.75 -8.17
CA ARG A 185 22.25 -0.28 -7.61
C ARG A 185 22.90 -1.13 -8.72
N TYR A 186 22.11 -1.57 -9.69
CA TYR A 186 22.61 -2.32 -10.85
C TYR A 186 23.67 -1.55 -11.63
N LEU A 187 23.39 -0.29 -11.98
CA LEU A 187 24.31 0.58 -12.71
C LEU A 187 25.64 0.76 -11.95
N ARG A 188 25.58 1.02 -10.64
CA ARG A 188 26.79 1.13 -9.81
C ARG A 188 27.58 -0.15 -9.73
N GLN A 189 26.93 -1.29 -9.52
CA GLN A 189 27.59 -2.60 -9.46
C GLN A 189 28.32 -2.96 -10.75
N HIS A 190 27.79 -2.51 -11.90
CA HIS A 190 28.39 -2.75 -13.22
C HIS A 190 29.27 -1.60 -13.70
N HIS A 191 29.56 -0.60 -12.85
CA HIS A 191 30.38 0.57 -13.19
C HIS A 191 29.86 1.32 -14.43
N ILE A 192 28.54 1.40 -14.59
CA ILE A 192 27.88 2.11 -15.69
C ILE A 192 27.47 3.50 -15.21
N SER A 193 27.98 4.55 -15.89
CA SER A 193 27.62 5.95 -15.63
C SER A 193 26.90 6.51 -16.85
N PRO A 194 25.55 6.46 -16.91
CA PRO A 194 24.78 6.92 -18.04
C PRO A 194 24.86 8.44 -18.23
N LYS A 195 24.64 8.91 -19.46
CA LYS A 195 24.49 10.34 -19.76
C LYS A 195 23.06 10.79 -19.43
N GLU A 196 22.77 11.06 -18.16
CA GLU A 196 21.44 11.42 -17.69
C GLU A 196 20.96 12.76 -18.28
N ARG A 197 19.76 12.77 -18.87
CA ARG A 197 19.09 13.96 -19.41
C ARG A 197 17.85 14.31 -18.65
N PHE A 198 17.12 13.30 -18.15
CA PHE A 198 15.91 13.47 -17.36
C PHE A 198 15.88 12.44 -16.24
N GLU A 199 15.21 12.78 -15.14
CA GLU A 199 14.82 11.84 -14.08
C GLU A 199 13.31 11.95 -13.90
N LEU A 200 12.59 10.83 -14.05
CA LEU A 200 11.13 10.78 -14.01
C LEU A 200 10.64 9.74 -13.02
N SER A 201 9.55 10.06 -12.33
CA SER A 201 8.87 9.14 -11.37
C SER A 201 7.77 8.28 -12.00
N SER A 202 7.43 8.49 -13.26
CA SER A 202 6.39 7.77 -13.98
C SER A 202 6.97 6.82 -15.02
N LEU A 203 6.81 5.50 -14.82
CA LEU A 203 7.22 4.49 -15.81
C LEU A 203 6.48 4.67 -17.14
N LEU A 204 5.21 5.09 -17.09
CA LEU A 204 4.44 5.34 -18.30
C LEU A 204 5.03 6.50 -19.11
N ALA A 205 5.41 7.59 -18.44
CA ALA A 205 6.05 8.73 -19.11
C ALA A 205 7.44 8.38 -19.70
N ILE A 206 8.17 7.46 -19.07
CA ILE A 206 9.44 6.96 -19.60
C ILE A 206 9.23 6.08 -20.85
N ALA A 207 8.12 5.36 -20.92
CA ALA A 207 7.82 4.42 -22.01
C ALA A 207 7.19 5.09 -23.25
N MET A 208 6.67 6.31 -23.12
CA MET A 208 6.09 7.11 -24.22
C MET A 208 7.16 7.90 -24.98
#